data_d7208cd0cba171fda169dbec04a641ef
#
_entry.id   d7208cd0cba171fda169dbec04a641ef
#
_cell.length_a   1.000
_cell.length_b   1.000
_cell.length_c   1.000
_cell.angle_alpha   90.00
_cell.angle_beta   90.00
_cell.angle_gamma   90.00
#
_symmetry.space_group_name_H-M   'P 1'
#
loop_
_entity.id
_entity.type
_entity.pdbx_description
1 polymer ?
#
loop_
_entity_poly.entity_id
_entity_poly.type
_entity_poly.pdbx_seq_one_letter_code
_entity_poly.pdbx_strand_id
1 'polypeptide(L)'
;APEADVHFLVGGTQTNTTVIAAILRPWQGVISAVSGHINCHEAGAIESTGHKVITLPTTNGKITAQQVQDYVEWHRNDESTEHIVQPGMVYISHPTEGGTLYTKAELTALYDTCRRYGLPLFIDGARLGYGLMAEESDMTLPEIARLCDVFYIGGTKVGALFGEAVVIMN
;
A
#
# COMPACT_ATOMS: atom_id res chain seq x y z
N ALA A 1 -11.44 -7.01 -13.72
CA ALA A 1 -10.15 -7.58 -14.16
C ALA A 1 -10.27 -9.11 -14.20
N PRO A 2 -10.73 -9.68 -15.33
CA PRO A 2 -10.88 -11.13 -15.44
C PRO A 2 -9.54 -11.88 -15.42
N GLU A 3 -8.45 -11.17 -15.64
CA GLU A 3 -7.07 -11.67 -15.59
C GLU A 3 -6.43 -11.63 -14.19
N ALA A 4 -7.10 -11.03 -13.21
CA ALA A 4 -6.55 -10.90 -11.86
C ALA A 4 -6.62 -12.23 -11.10
N ASP A 5 -5.57 -12.53 -10.35
CA ASP A 5 -5.59 -13.62 -9.37
C ASP A 5 -6.20 -13.14 -8.04
N VAL A 6 -7.12 -13.95 -7.49
CA VAL A 6 -7.80 -13.63 -6.23
C VAL A 6 -7.53 -14.70 -5.19
N HIS A 7 -7.04 -14.27 -4.02
CA HIS A 7 -6.77 -15.13 -2.87
C HIS A 7 -7.55 -14.66 -1.65
N PHE A 8 -8.10 -15.60 -0.88
CA PHE A 8 -8.80 -15.30 0.37
C PHE A 8 -7.90 -15.57 1.57
N LEU A 9 -7.73 -14.55 2.42
CA LEU A 9 -6.95 -14.60 3.65
C LEU A 9 -7.84 -14.27 4.85
N VAL A 10 -7.39 -14.59 6.07
CA VAL A 10 -8.24 -14.52 7.26
C VAL A 10 -8.44 -13.09 7.78
N GLY A 11 -7.45 -12.21 7.61
CA GLY A 11 -7.50 -10.85 8.14
C GLY A 11 -6.42 -9.94 7.56
N GLY A 12 -6.58 -8.62 7.78
CA GLY A 12 -5.74 -7.58 7.19
C GLY A 12 -4.26 -7.70 7.52
N THR A 13 -3.92 -7.93 8.78
CA THR A 13 -2.51 -8.10 9.20
C THR A 13 -1.84 -9.30 8.52
N GLN A 14 -2.55 -10.44 8.42
CA GLN A 14 -2.04 -11.58 7.66
C GLN A 14 -1.85 -11.22 6.18
N THR A 15 -2.80 -10.50 5.62
CA THR A 15 -2.75 -10.04 4.22
C THR A 15 -1.53 -9.15 3.98
N ASN A 16 -1.36 -8.12 4.80
CA ASN A 16 -0.22 -7.19 4.69
C ASN A 16 1.11 -7.92 4.82
N THR A 17 1.24 -8.78 5.84
CA THR A 17 2.44 -9.59 6.06
C THR A 17 2.75 -10.49 4.86
N THR A 18 1.73 -11.21 4.35
CA THR A 18 1.90 -12.15 3.25
C THR A 18 2.30 -11.44 1.96
N VAL A 19 1.60 -10.36 1.59
CA VAL A 19 1.86 -9.62 0.34
C VAL A 19 3.25 -8.97 0.39
N ILE A 20 3.58 -8.30 1.49
CA ILE A 20 4.87 -7.61 1.64
C ILE A 20 6.03 -8.61 1.62
N ALA A 21 5.93 -9.70 2.38
CA ALA A 21 6.97 -10.74 2.40
C ALA A 21 7.12 -11.50 1.08
N ALA A 22 6.03 -11.62 0.29
CA ALA A 22 6.09 -12.28 -1.01
C ALA A 22 6.75 -11.42 -2.10
N ILE A 23 6.64 -10.10 -1.99
CA ILE A 23 7.15 -9.15 -3.01
C ILE A 23 8.58 -8.72 -2.71
N LEU A 24 8.89 -8.42 -1.45
CA LEU A 24 10.17 -7.83 -1.07
C LEU A 24 11.30 -8.86 -1.00
N ARG A 25 12.48 -8.43 -1.42
CA ARG A 25 13.72 -9.15 -1.17
C ARG A 25 14.26 -8.83 0.24
N PRO A 26 15.10 -9.69 0.85
CA PRO A 26 15.54 -9.53 2.25
C PRO A 26 16.16 -8.17 2.61
N TRP A 27 16.73 -7.46 1.65
CA TRP A 27 17.35 -6.14 1.84
C TRP A 27 16.42 -4.97 1.51
N GLN A 28 15.16 -5.26 1.15
CA GLN A 28 14.19 -4.24 0.78
C GLN A 28 13.22 -3.93 1.90
N GLY A 29 12.71 -2.71 1.87
CA GLY A 29 11.67 -2.21 2.77
C GLY A 29 10.48 -1.67 2.01
N VAL A 30 9.37 -1.49 2.72
CA VAL A 30 8.11 -0.97 2.20
C VAL A 30 7.94 0.50 2.60
N ILE A 31 7.73 1.39 1.61
CA ILE A 31 7.40 2.80 1.87
C ILE A 31 5.94 2.89 2.32
N SER A 32 5.69 3.63 3.40
CA SER A 32 4.35 3.87 3.96
C SER A 32 4.25 5.25 4.59
N ALA A 33 3.04 5.77 4.76
CA ALA A 33 2.82 6.91 5.64
C ALA A 33 3.25 6.57 7.08
N VAL A 34 3.76 7.54 7.83
CA VAL A 34 4.12 7.34 9.25
C VAL A 34 2.91 6.87 10.08
N SER A 35 1.69 7.26 9.69
CA SER A 35 0.43 6.80 10.29
C SER A 35 -0.14 5.53 9.68
N GLY A 36 0.54 4.92 8.69
CA GLY A 36 0.06 3.72 8.01
C GLY A 36 -0.11 2.54 8.96
N HIS A 37 -1.12 1.71 8.70
CA HIS A 37 -1.51 0.61 9.59
C HIS A 37 -0.33 -0.34 9.87
N ILE A 38 0.45 -0.66 8.86
CA ILE A 38 1.63 -1.55 8.97
C ILE A 38 2.73 -0.97 9.87
N ASN A 39 2.79 0.35 10.05
CA ASN A 39 3.74 0.99 10.94
C ASN A 39 3.23 1.09 12.38
N CYS A 40 1.92 1.36 12.57
CA CYS A 40 1.37 1.76 13.86
C CYS A 40 0.56 0.69 14.58
N HIS A 41 -0.09 -0.24 13.85
CA HIS A 41 -1.20 -1.03 14.39
C HIS A 41 -1.12 -2.53 14.10
N GLU A 42 0.06 -3.06 13.77
CA GLU A 42 0.24 -4.49 13.47
C GLU A 42 1.24 -5.21 14.38
N ALA A 43 1.58 -4.58 15.52
CA ALA A 43 2.44 -5.18 16.56
C ALA A 43 3.78 -5.74 16.01
N GLY A 44 4.38 -5.07 15.03
CA GLY A 44 5.64 -5.49 14.42
C GLY A 44 5.51 -6.67 13.45
N ALA A 45 4.32 -6.91 12.88
CA ALA A 45 4.11 -8.03 11.98
C ALA A 45 4.98 -7.95 10.71
N ILE A 46 5.20 -6.76 10.17
CA ILE A 46 6.06 -6.57 8.99
C ILE A 46 7.53 -6.77 9.37
N GLU A 47 7.97 -6.18 10.47
CA GLU A 47 9.33 -6.33 10.98
C GLU A 47 9.68 -7.78 11.30
N SER A 48 8.69 -8.59 11.73
CA SER A 48 8.86 -10.02 11.97
C SER A 48 9.21 -10.83 10.72
N THR A 49 8.93 -10.30 9.53
CA THR A 49 9.33 -10.89 8.23
C THR A 49 10.74 -10.49 7.81
N GLY A 50 11.42 -9.65 8.59
CA GLY A 50 12.75 -9.12 8.30
C GLY A 50 12.74 -7.85 7.44
N HIS A 51 11.58 -7.27 7.15
CA HIS A 51 11.45 -6.07 6.33
C HIS A 51 11.24 -4.82 7.16
N LYS A 52 11.87 -3.73 6.74
CA LYS A 52 11.70 -2.42 7.34
C LYS A 52 10.49 -1.70 6.76
N VAL A 53 9.68 -1.08 7.61
CA VAL A 53 8.72 -0.06 7.19
C VAL A 53 9.46 1.27 7.06
N ILE A 54 9.53 1.80 5.85
CA ILE A 54 10.16 3.09 5.52
C ILE A 54 9.06 4.15 5.59
N THR A 55 9.09 4.99 6.63
CA THR A 55 8.01 5.93 6.90
C THR A 55 8.24 7.28 6.25
N LEU A 56 7.20 7.80 5.59
CA LEU A 56 7.15 9.17 5.09
C LEU A 56 6.19 10.02 5.95
N PRO A 57 6.51 11.30 6.19
CA PRO A 57 5.67 12.18 6.98
C PRO A 57 4.33 12.43 6.28
N THR A 58 3.27 12.61 7.07
CA THR A 58 1.94 12.95 6.56
C THR A 58 1.17 13.80 7.56
N THR A 59 0.24 14.62 7.06
CA THR A 59 -0.67 15.42 7.88
C THR A 59 -2.11 14.89 7.86
N ASN A 60 -2.45 14.09 6.84
CA ASN A 60 -3.81 13.57 6.61
C ASN A 60 -3.85 12.08 6.32
N GLY A 61 -2.77 11.36 6.59
CA GLY A 61 -2.66 9.92 6.35
C GLY A 61 -2.23 9.53 4.94
N LYS A 62 -2.20 10.47 3.99
CA LYS A 62 -1.77 10.22 2.61
C LYS A 62 -0.28 10.55 2.42
N ILE A 63 0.40 9.78 1.59
CA ILE A 63 1.70 10.12 1.02
C ILE A 63 1.53 10.54 -0.43
N THR A 64 2.39 11.42 -0.90
CA THR A 64 2.31 11.97 -2.26
C THR A 64 3.30 11.29 -3.21
N ALA A 65 3.02 11.36 -4.50
CA ALA A 65 3.94 10.95 -5.55
C ALA A 65 5.31 11.64 -5.43
N GLN A 66 5.32 12.94 -5.08
CA GLN A 66 6.55 13.71 -4.91
C GLN A 66 7.39 13.19 -3.73
N GLN A 67 6.76 12.87 -2.60
CA GLN A 67 7.49 12.30 -1.45
C GLN A 67 8.14 10.95 -1.78
N VAL A 68 7.43 10.10 -2.53
CA VAL A 68 7.99 8.80 -2.97
C VAL A 68 9.17 9.05 -3.92
N GLN A 69 9.02 9.94 -4.89
CA GLN A 69 10.09 10.33 -5.80
C GLN A 69 11.31 10.84 -5.04
N ASP A 70 11.11 11.82 -4.17
CA ASP A 70 12.21 12.45 -3.38
C ASP A 70 12.97 11.42 -2.55
N TYR A 71 12.24 10.48 -1.91
CA TYR A 71 12.88 9.43 -1.12
C TYR A 71 13.70 8.47 -1.99
N VAL A 72 13.17 8.03 -3.13
CA VAL A 72 13.88 7.11 -4.03
C VAL A 72 15.09 7.78 -4.64
N GLU A 73 14.98 9.04 -5.04
CA GLU A 73 16.09 9.80 -5.60
C GLU A 73 17.17 10.09 -4.53
N TRP A 74 16.77 10.45 -3.32
CA TRP A 74 17.69 10.57 -2.20
C TRP A 74 18.45 9.25 -1.98
N HIS A 75 17.74 8.11 -1.88
CA HIS A 75 18.35 6.80 -1.66
C HIS A 75 19.36 6.45 -2.77
N ARG A 76 19.01 6.72 -4.03
CA ARG A 76 19.87 6.38 -5.18
C ARG A 76 21.15 7.24 -5.26
N ASN A 77 21.09 8.46 -4.75
CA ASN A 77 22.18 9.43 -4.79
C ASN A 77 23.03 9.44 -3.51
N ASP A 78 22.64 8.69 -2.48
CA ASP A 78 23.41 8.59 -1.25
C ASP A 78 24.69 7.78 -1.48
N GLU A 79 25.84 8.30 -1.01
CA GLU A 79 27.14 7.64 -1.17
C GLU A 79 27.22 6.28 -0.46
N SER A 80 26.32 6.03 0.48
CA SER A 80 26.23 4.80 1.28
C SER A 80 24.99 3.96 0.93
N THR A 81 24.44 4.12 -0.27
CA THR A 81 23.17 3.49 -0.66
C THR A 81 23.13 1.98 -0.43
N GLU A 82 24.28 1.28 -0.57
CA GLU A 82 24.37 -0.17 -0.32
C GLU A 82 24.24 -0.55 1.16
N HIS A 83 24.35 0.40 2.08
CA HIS A 83 24.18 0.21 3.52
C HIS A 83 22.78 0.62 4.02
N ILE A 84 21.96 1.21 3.13
CA ILE A 84 20.62 1.69 3.46
C ILE A 84 19.60 0.69 2.91
N VAL A 85 18.55 0.42 3.68
CA VAL A 85 17.46 -0.46 3.22
C VAL A 85 16.86 0.10 1.94
N GLN A 86 16.89 -0.69 0.89
CA GLN A 86 16.39 -0.31 -0.43
C GLN A 86 14.86 -0.23 -0.43
N PRO A 87 14.24 0.84 -0.92
CA PRO A 87 12.80 0.85 -1.18
C PRO A 87 12.44 -0.20 -2.23
N GLY A 88 11.52 -1.10 -1.91
CA GLY A 88 11.13 -2.22 -2.76
C GLY A 88 9.65 -2.21 -3.17
N MET A 89 8.81 -1.48 -2.45
CA MET A 89 7.40 -1.28 -2.78
C MET A 89 6.84 -0.06 -2.05
N VAL A 90 5.66 0.38 -2.49
CA VAL A 90 4.87 1.42 -1.82
C VAL A 90 3.58 0.80 -1.31
N TYR A 91 3.25 1.10 -0.06
CA TYR A 91 2.00 0.72 0.60
C TYR A 91 1.21 1.97 0.97
N ILE A 92 -0.08 1.95 0.68
CA ILE A 92 -1.03 2.97 1.14
C ILE A 92 -2.31 2.31 1.65
N SER A 93 -2.99 2.95 2.59
CA SER A 93 -4.37 2.59 2.97
C SER A 93 -5.37 3.45 2.21
N HIS A 94 -6.42 2.84 1.67
CA HIS A 94 -7.51 3.56 1.00
C HIS A 94 -8.88 2.96 1.35
N PRO A 95 -9.72 3.71 2.11
CA PRO A 95 -9.44 4.96 2.85
C PRO A 95 -8.28 4.84 3.84
N THR A 96 -7.63 5.98 4.15
CA THR A 96 -6.59 6.03 5.18
C THR A 96 -7.14 5.71 6.56
N GLU A 97 -6.29 5.52 7.55
CA GLU A 97 -6.67 5.29 8.94
C GLU A 97 -7.50 6.44 9.53
N GLY A 98 -7.26 7.66 9.06
CA GLY A 98 -8.01 8.86 9.43
C GLY A 98 -9.29 9.08 8.61
N GLY A 99 -9.60 8.20 7.65
CA GLY A 99 -10.80 8.26 6.81
C GLY A 99 -10.68 9.16 5.58
N THR A 100 -9.50 9.69 5.26
CA THR A 100 -9.31 10.46 4.03
C THR A 100 -9.21 9.55 2.81
N LEU A 101 -9.63 10.08 1.66
CA LEU A 101 -9.61 9.37 0.39
C LEU A 101 -8.48 9.90 -0.51
N TYR A 102 -7.80 9.01 -1.20
CA TYR A 102 -7.02 9.41 -2.38
C TYR A 102 -7.98 9.73 -3.51
N THR A 103 -7.82 10.88 -4.13
CA THR A 103 -8.52 11.19 -5.38
C THR A 103 -7.91 10.38 -6.53
N LYS A 104 -8.66 10.24 -7.62
CA LYS A 104 -8.16 9.59 -8.84
C LYS A 104 -6.87 10.24 -9.35
N ALA A 105 -6.78 11.55 -9.28
CA ALA A 105 -5.58 12.28 -9.70
C ALA A 105 -4.38 11.97 -8.79
N GLU A 106 -4.57 11.95 -7.46
CA GLU A 106 -3.51 11.61 -6.51
C GLU A 106 -3.04 10.16 -6.68
N LEU A 107 -3.98 9.22 -6.82
CA LEU A 107 -3.65 7.81 -6.99
C LEU A 107 -2.95 7.55 -8.32
N THR A 108 -3.40 8.20 -9.41
CA THR A 108 -2.75 8.10 -10.72
C THR A 108 -1.30 8.61 -10.64
N ALA A 109 -1.08 9.80 -10.07
CA ALA A 109 0.26 10.36 -9.93
C ALA A 109 1.18 9.45 -9.10
N LEU A 110 0.65 8.86 -8.03
CA LEU A 110 1.40 7.92 -7.18
C LEU A 110 1.75 6.64 -7.94
N TYR A 111 0.79 6.05 -8.65
CA TYR A 111 1.00 4.84 -9.44
C TYR A 111 2.01 5.06 -10.57
N ASP A 112 1.90 6.17 -11.32
CA ASP A 112 2.84 6.53 -12.37
C ASP A 112 4.27 6.70 -11.84
N THR A 113 4.39 7.30 -10.65
CA THR A 113 5.69 7.40 -9.96
C THR A 113 6.21 6.02 -9.56
N CYS A 114 5.38 5.17 -8.98
CA CYS A 114 5.74 3.79 -8.64
C CYS A 114 6.22 3.03 -9.88
N ARG A 115 5.50 3.11 -10.99
CA ARG A 115 5.89 2.48 -12.28
C ARG A 115 7.22 2.99 -12.80
N ARG A 116 7.46 4.31 -12.74
CA ARG A 116 8.73 4.93 -13.17
C ARG A 116 9.93 4.38 -12.41
N TYR A 117 9.76 4.10 -11.13
CA TYR A 117 10.84 3.60 -10.27
C TYR A 117 10.88 2.08 -10.13
N GLY A 118 9.94 1.36 -10.73
CA GLY A 118 9.84 -0.10 -10.65
C GLY A 118 9.42 -0.60 -9.26
N LEU A 119 8.61 0.18 -8.56
CA LEU A 119 8.06 -0.15 -7.24
C LEU A 119 6.62 -0.64 -7.40
N PRO A 120 6.27 -1.86 -6.99
CA PRO A 120 4.88 -2.26 -6.87
C PRO A 120 4.11 -1.33 -5.92
N LEU A 121 2.87 -0.97 -6.29
CA LEU A 121 1.93 -0.26 -5.42
C LEU A 121 0.92 -1.24 -4.83
N PHE A 122 0.92 -1.35 -3.51
CA PHE A 122 -0.02 -2.14 -2.74
C PHE A 122 -1.03 -1.25 -2.00
N ILE A 123 -2.32 -1.49 -2.22
CA ILE A 123 -3.41 -0.77 -1.55
C ILE A 123 -4.05 -1.65 -0.47
N ASP A 124 -3.91 -1.23 0.77
CA ASP A 124 -4.67 -1.74 1.91
C ASP A 124 -6.12 -1.24 1.82
N GLY A 125 -7.00 -2.15 1.48
CA GLY A 125 -8.43 -1.91 1.32
C GLY A 125 -9.27 -2.36 2.51
N ALA A 126 -8.75 -2.35 3.75
CA ALA A 126 -9.49 -2.76 4.95
C ALA A 126 -10.84 -2.03 5.11
N ARG A 127 -10.94 -0.82 4.56
CA ARG A 127 -12.16 0.02 4.56
C ARG A 127 -12.64 0.35 3.15
N LEU A 128 -12.20 -0.38 2.14
CA LEU A 128 -12.47 -0.06 0.73
C LEU A 128 -13.96 0.04 0.43
N GLY A 129 -14.79 -0.83 1.01
CA GLY A 129 -16.25 -0.76 0.85
C GLY A 129 -16.84 0.58 1.30
N TYR A 130 -16.37 1.15 2.40
CA TYR A 130 -16.78 2.48 2.84
C TYR A 130 -16.28 3.57 1.89
N GLY A 131 -15.02 3.47 1.45
CA GLY A 131 -14.43 4.43 0.52
C GLY A 131 -15.17 4.52 -0.80
N LEU A 132 -15.56 3.38 -1.37
CA LEU A 132 -16.32 3.32 -2.63
C LEU A 132 -17.72 3.93 -2.53
N MET A 133 -18.30 3.97 -1.33
CA MET A 133 -19.64 4.50 -1.08
C MET A 133 -19.64 5.93 -0.49
N ALA A 134 -18.46 6.50 -0.29
CA ALA A 134 -18.36 7.88 0.20
C ALA A 134 -18.76 8.88 -0.88
N GLU A 135 -19.41 9.99 -0.49
CA GLU A 135 -19.86 11.03 -1.44
C GLU A 135 -18.69 11.68 -2.18
N GLU A 136 -17.53 11.78 -1.53
CA GLU A 136 -16.31 12.35 -2.09
C GLU A 136 -15.51 11.37 -2.96
N SER A 137 -15.97 10.13 -3.10
CA SER A 137 -15.29 9.13 -3.93
C SER A 137 -15.43 9.46 -5.40
N ASP A 138 -14.30 9.62 -6.08
CA ASP A 138 -14.23 9.90 -7.52
C ASP A 138 -13.74 8.70 -8.34
N MET A 139 -13.68 7.50 -7.69
CA MET A 139 -13.20 6.27 -8.31
C MET A 139 -14.15 5.10 -8.10
N THR A 140 -14.23 4.26 -9.11
CA THR A 140 -14.85 2.93 -9.04
C THR A 140 -13.81 1.85 -8.72
N LEU A 141 -14.27 0.68 -8.25
CA LEU A 141 -13.38 -0.47 -8.01
C LEU A 141 -12.52 -0.87 -9.23
N PRO A 142 -13.08 -0.94 -10.47
CA PRO A 142 -12.25 -1.19 -11.66
C PRO A 142 -11.19 -0.12 -11.94
N GLU A 143 -11.41 1.13 -11.56
CA GLU A 143 -10.42 2.20 -11.72
C GLU A 143 -9.30 2.07 -10.70
N ILE A 144 -9.63 1.77 -9.44
CA ILE A 144 -8.63 1.49 -8.40
C ILE A 144 -7.77 0.28 -8.81
N ALA A 145 -8.38 -0.80 -9.29
CA ALA A 145 -7.67 -1.98 -9.75
C ALA A 145 -6.65 -1.70 -10.87
N ARG A 146 -6.89 -0.70 -11.73
CA ARG A 146 -5.93 -0.31 -12.78
C ARG A 146 -4.81 0.59 -12.29
N LEU A 147 -4.91 1.11 -11.07
CA LEU A 147 -3.97 2.06 -10.47
C LEU A 147 -3.20 1.45 -9.29
N CYS A 148 -3.03 0.14 -9.30
CA CYS A 148 -2.18 -0.59 -8.35
C CYS A 148 -1.76 -1.95 -8.92
N ASP A 149 -0.78 -2.58 -8.29
CA ASP A 149 -0.32 -3.93 -8.66
C ASP A 149 -1.02 -4.99 -7.80
N VAL A 150 -1.26 -4.67 -6.53
CA VAL A 150 -1.98 -5.50 -5.57
C VAL A 150 -2.90 -4.62 -4.73
N PHE A 151 -4.09 -5.11 -4.43
CA PHE A 151 -4.96 -4.53 -3.42
C PHE A 151 -5.75 -5.62 -2.70
N TYR A 152 -6.35 -5.31 -1.57
CA TYR A 152 -7.33 -6.21 -1.02
C TYR A 152 -8.66 -5.52 -0.70
N ILE A 153 -9.73 -6.30 -0.77
CA ILE A 153 -11.08 -5.90 -0.37
C ILE A 153 -11.30 -6.42 1.03
N GLY A 154 -11.28 -5.49 2.01
CA GLY A 154 -11.51 -5.82 3.40
C GLY A 154 -12.96 -6.18 3.67
N GLY A 155 -13.19 -7.36 4.24
CA GLY A 155 -14.51 -7.85 4.61
C GLY A 155 -14.85 -7.64 6.09
N THR A 156 -13.89 -7.80 6.98
CA THR A 156 -14.10 -7.82 8.43
C THR A 156 -14.70 -6.52 9.00
N LYS A 157 -14.41 -5.36 8.39
CA LYS A 157 -14.94 -4.07 8.82
C LYS A 157 -16.26 -3.69 8.14
N VAL A 158 -16.69 -4.44 7.13
CA VAL A 158 -17.94 -4.18 6.37
C VAL A 158 -18.97 -5.29 6.49
N GLY A 159 -18.90 -6.08 7.57
CA GLY A 159 -19.93 -7.04 7.96
C GLY A 159 -19.68 -8.49 7.52
N ALA A 160 -18.56 -8.83 6.91
CA ALA A 160 -18.19 -10.20 6.67
C ALA A 160 -17.79 -10.91 7.98
N LEU A 161 -18.03 -12.21 8.07
CA LEU A 161 -17.68 -13.00 9.24
C LEU A 161 -16.16 -13.03 9.48
N PHE A 162 -15.40 -13.12 8.40
CA PHE A 162 -13.94 -13.06 8.39
C PHE A 162 -13.46 -12.78 6.96
N GLY A 163 -12.19 -12.43 6.85
CA GLY A 163 -11.49 -12.52 5.58
C GLY A 163 -11.42 -11.24 4.78
N GLU A 164 -10.43 -11.36 3.96
CA GLU A 164 -9.98 -10.37 3.00
C GLU A 164 -9.84 -11.06 1.65
N ALA A 165 -10.23 -10.38 0.57
CA ALA A 165 -9.97 -10.83 -0.79
C ALA A 165 -8.79 -10.05 -1.36
N VAL A 166 -7.63 -10.69 -1.46
CA VAL A 166 -6.44 -10.12 -2.11
C VAL A 166 -6.58 -10.28 -3.61
N VAL A 167 -6.39 -9.19 -4.33
CA VAL A 167 -6.47 -9.12 -5.79
C VAL A 167 -5.10 -8.73 -6.32
N ILE A 168 -4.50 -9.58 -7.13
CA ILE A 168 -3.19 -9.38 -7.75
C ILE A 168 -3.43 -9.09 -9.23
N MET A 169 -2.95 -7.91 -9.67
CA MET A 169 -3.16 -7.42 -11.04
C MET A 169 -1.99 -7.78 -11.97
N ASN A 170 -0.79 -8.03 -11.40
CA ASN A 170 0.43 -8.39 -12.15
C ASN A 170 1.31 -9.37 -11.36
#